data_2d17eb318c28bb629e93d89b1303e20f
#
_entry.id   2d17eb318c28bb629e93d89b1303e20f
#
_cell.length_a   1.000
_cell.length_b   1.000
_cell.length_c   1.000
_cell.angle_alpha   90.00
_cell.angle_beta   90.00
_cell.angle_gamma   90.00
#
_symmetry.space_group_name_H-M   'P 1'
#
loop_
_entity.id
_entity.type
_entity.pdbx_description
1 polymer ?
#
loop_
_entity_poly.entity_id
_entity_poly.type
_entity_poly.pdbx_seq_one_letter_code
_entity_poly.pdbx_strand_id
1 'polypeptide(L)'
;MRRRQIVSMLVFALIQLTSLITPYLMGKIIDVYIPTGNTGRIIGGIVLFITIPMLTILLQTGYQYARIKYIRKKGNQVALQIMENLIYQEKRFFDQENSMELLSYCSKEATGYFDFYLSDMSRFYVNILMTAVIFVLLTIIDPVLGVLQLLYLPLAYFPVKHIMKNVDKEIQKILELNAQMNQMKGDVFQAVEFVKLAQLEQKKLQEVGEKNQQINGVWGKVATLDSLSGAWANAFASVLFKGLTFGLGALFVVSAIGHLQIGQLISVITYGGLFYANINAILQTQIDKKKKNSEYERLFSFLELTGEREQDAGKEDFALQKEIVFDHCSFSYKEGEPILKDASLCFEVGKWTGIVGPSGQGKSTILDILLKLYPVANGCVRVDGKDLNNLSRFSIRAQVAKIAQDIFLFPGTIADNLMLMGENITEEQMWQALRFACLEEYVKSLPQGIHTDVGEAGKFMSGGERQRLSIAMGILRGCKILLLDEVTSNLDAAIEAKLAEHFHALQEKGYTIISISHRMNFLKYAQKVYELRDGIVTQRS
;
A
#
# COMPACT_ATOMS: atom_id res chain seq x y z
N MET A 1 14.23 -15.67 2.56
CA MET A 1 13.38 -15.67 3.74
C MET A 1 13.61 -16.89 4.64
N ARG A 2 13.46 -18.14 4.19
CA ARG A 2 13.59 -19.37 5.01
C ARG A 2 14.85 -19.44 5.89
N ARG A 3 16.05 -19.16 5.36
CA ARG A 3 17.30 -19.17 6.17
C ARG A 3 17.25 -18.21 7.38
N ARG A 4 16.71 -17.01 7.21
CA ARG A 4 16.60 -16.01 8.28
C ARG A 4 15.53 -16.38 9.30
N GLN A 5 14.44 -16.99 8.86
CA GLN A 5 13.42 -17.53 9.76
C GLN A 5 14.00 -18.66 10.64
N ILE A 6 14.79 -19.57 10.06
CA ILE A 6 15.48 -20.62 10.83
C ILE A 6 16.43 -20.00 11.88
N VAL A 7 17.21 -18.97 11.51
CA VAL A 7 18.07 -18.27 12.47
C VAL A 7 17.23 -17.63 13.59
N SER A 8 16.09 -17.00 13.24
CA SER A 8 15.16 -16.45 14.23
C SER A 8 14.64 -17.52 15.18
N MET A 9 14.22 -18.67 14.65
CA MET A 9 13.76 -19.81 15.46
C MET A 9 14.87 -20.34 16.38
N LEU A 10 16.10 -20.50 15.88
CA LEU A 10 17.23 -20.97 16.70
C LEU A 10 17.54 -20.00 17.85
N VAL A 11 17.54 -18.69 17.59
CA VAL A 11 17.78 -17.69 18.62
C VAL A 11 16.65 -17.68 19.65
N PHE A 12 15.38 -17.72 19.23
CA PHE A 12 14.24 -17.82 20.15
C PHE A 12 14.27 -19.11 20.94
N ALA A 13 14.60 -20.25 20.32
CA ALA A 13 14.75 -21.53 21.04
C ALA A 13 15.85 -21.46 22.09
N LEU A 14 17.01 -20.88 21.76
CA LEU A 14 18.10 -20.70 22.72
C LEU A 14 17.67 -19.84 23.90
N ILE A 15 17.01 -18.72 23.66
CA ILE A 15 16.48 -17.83 24.70
C ILE A 15 15.46 -18.55 25.57
N GLN A 16 14.55 -19.33 25.00
CA GLN A 16 13.58 -20.09 25.80
C GLN A 16 14.21 -21.29 26.56
N LEU A 17 15.21 -21.94 25.99
CA LEU A 17 15.95 -22.99 26.69
C LEU A 17 16.63 -22.47 27.97
N THR A 18 17.18 -21.25 27.93
CA THR A 18 17.75 -20.64 29.15
C THR A 18 16.68 -20.39 30.22
N SER A 19 15.42 -20.10 29.85
CA SER A 19 14.34 -19.94 30.83
C SER A 19 13.94 -21.23 31.56
N LEU A 20 14.25 -22.41 30.98
CA LEU A 20 13.99 -23.69 31.63
C LEU A 20 14.99 -24.00 32.79
N ILE A 21 16.15 -23.35 32.80
CA ILE A 21 17.15 -23.54 33.83
C ILE A 21 16.66 -22.99 35.18
N THR A 22 15.92 -21.90 35.15
CA THR A 22 15.44 -21.20 36.36
C THR A 22 14.58 -22.09 37.28
N PRO A 23 13.52 -22.79 36.79
CA PRO A 23 12.75 -23.71 37.66
C PRO A 23 13.57 -24.88 38.20
N TYR A 24 14.48 -25.41 37.38
CA TYR A 24 15.37 -26.49 37.81
C TYR A 24 16.31 -26.05 38.95
N LEU A 25 16.94 -24.87 38.79
CA LEU A 25 17.81 -24.32 39.85
C LEU A 25 17.03 -24.07 41.16
N MET A 26 15.81 -23.55 41.05
CA MET A 26 14.94 -23.29 42.18
C MET A 26 14.64 -24.58 42.96
N GLY A 27 14.28 -25.65 42.26
CA GLY A 27 14.08 -26.97 42.87
C GLY A 27 15.35 -27.50 43.57
N LYS A 28 16.51 -27.44 42.87
CA LYS A 28 17.80 -27.87 43.45
C LYS A 28 18.23 -27.06 44.67
N ILE A 29 18.01 -25.76 44.66
CA ILE A 29 18.34 -24.92 45.83
C ILE A 29 17.54 -25.40 47.03
N ILE A 30 16.24 -25.64 46.88
CA ILE A 30 15.35 -26.02 47.99
C ILE A 30 15.61 -27.44 48.46
N ASP A 31 15.69 -28.42 47.55
CA ASP A 31 15.76 -29.85 47.95
C ASP A 31 17.18 -30.35 48.27
N VAL A 32 18.22 -29.67 47.69
CA VAL A 32 19.60 -30.17 47.84
C VAL A 32 20.49 -29.17 48.58
N TYR A 33 20.52 -27.90 48.19
CA TYR A 33 21.52 -26.97 48.70
C TYR A 33 21.17 -26.48 50.13
N ILE A 34 19.89 -26.18 50.40
CA ILE A 34 19.44 -25.75 51.75
C ILE A 34 19.63 -26.87 52.77
N PRO A 35 19.20 -28.14 52.55
CA PRO A 35 19.39 -29.21 53.52
C PRO A 35 20.85 -29.56 53.83
N THR A 36 21.76 -29.36 52.85
CA THR A 36 23.21 -29.61 53.08
C THR A 36 23.89 -28.54 53.93
N GLY A 37 23.23 -27.40 54.19
CA GLY A 37 23.80 -26.28 54.94
C GLY A 37 25.01 -25.61 54.28
N ASN A 38 25.34 -25.94 53.02
CA ASN A 38 26.51 -25.42 52.33
C ASN A 38 26.22 -24.02 51.76
N THR A 39 26.61 -23.01 52.52
CA THR A 39 26.38 -21.58 52.14
C THR A 39 26.97 -21.21 50.79
N GLY A 40 28.13 -21.77 50.40
CA GLY A 40 28.75 -21.50 49.11
C GLY A 40 27.93 -22.00 47.92
N ARG A 41 27.32 -23.20 48.05
CA ARG A 41 26.42 -23.75 47.02
C ARG A 41 25.11 -22.97 46.93
N ILE A 42 24.58 -22.51 48.06
CA ILE A 42 23.36 -21.68 48.09
C ILE A 42 23.62 -20.35 47.40
N ILE A 43 24.70 -19.65 47.76
CA ILE A 43 25.07 -18.35 47.11
C ILE A 43 25.32 -18.55 45.63
N GLY A 44 26.08 -19.56 45.22
CA GLY A 44 26.32 -19.88 43.81
C GLY A 44 25.03 -20.16 43.04
N GLY A 45 24.09 -20.90 43.62
CA GLY A 45 22.76 -21.15 43.04
C GLY A 45 21.93 -19.88 42.86
N ILE A 46 21.93 -18.99 43.85
CA ILE A 46 21.23 -17.68 43.77
C ILE A 46 21.85 -16.79 42.71
N VAL A 47 23.18 -16.71 42.64
CA VAL A 47 23.88 -15.93 41.60
C VAL A 47 23.52 -16.43 40.20
N LEU A 48 23.51 -17.75 39.98
CA LEU A 48 23.10 -18.33 38.69
C LEU A 48 21.61 -18.05 38.41
N PHE A 49 20.74 -18.15 39.41
CA PHE A 49 19.31 -17.88 39.29
C PHE A 49 19.03 -16.42 38.84
N ILE A 50 19.86 -15.46 39.24
CA ILE A 50 19.74 -14.04 38.86
C ILE A 50 20.45 -13.77 37.53
N THR A 51 21.67 -14.28 37.34
CA THR A 51 22.51 -13.92 36.17
C THR A 51 22.01 -14.53 34.86
N ILE A 52 21.46 -15.76 34.89
CA ILE A 52 20.95 -16.41 33.67
C ILE A 52 19.79 -15.64 33.05
N PRO A 53 18.72 -15.24 33.76
CA PRO A 53 17.65 -14.39 33.19
C PRO A 53 18.16 -13.05 32.73
N MET A 54 19.09 -12.39 33.45
CA MET A 54 19.66 -11.10 33.00
C MET A 54 20.41 -11.25 31.67
N LEU A 55 21.24 -12.26 31.51
CA LEU A 55 21.94 -12.56 30.27
C LEU A 55 20.95 -12.86 29.14
N THR A 56 19.88 -13.58 29.42
CA THR A 56 18.80 -13.89 28.47
C THR A 56 18.12 -12.63 27.98
N ILE A 57 17.81 -11.67 28.85
CA ILE A 57 17.21 -10.38 28.50
C ILE A 57 18.16 -9.58 27.59
N LEU A 58 19.46 -9.53 27.88
CA LEU A 58 20.44 -8.84 27.04
C LEU A 58 20.54 -9.47 25.65
N LEU A 59 20.62 -10.77 25.55
CA LEU A 59 20.63 -11.52 24.29
C LEU A 59 19.36 -11.26 23.48
N GLN A 60 18.20 -11.29 24.15
CA GLN A 60 16.90 -11.01 23.53
C GLN A 60 16.84 -9.58 22.97
N THR A 61 17.29 -8.58 23.73
CA THR A 61 17.29 -7.18 23.33
C THR A 61 18.21 -6.95 22.13
N GLY A 62 19.43 -7.50 22.18
CA GLY A 62 20.39 -7.42 21.08
C GLY A 62 19.84 -8.06 19.79
N TYR A 63 19.24 -9.23 19.93
CA TYR A 63 18.60 -9.90 18.80
C TYR A 63 17.41 -9.10 18.24
N GLN A 64 16.53 -8.55 19.08
CA GLN A 64 15.40 -7.72 18.65
C GLN A 64 15.88 -6.50 17.85
N TYR A 65 16.92 -5.82 18.30
CA TYR A 65 17.51 -4.70 17.57
C TYR A 65 17.98 -5.09 16.16
N ALA A 66 18.76 -6.17 16.07
CA ALA A 66 19.25 -6.67 14.77
C ALA A 66 18.10 -7.10 13.84
N ARG A 67 17.08 -7.74 14.38
CA ARG A 67 15.88 -8.18 13.67
C ARG A 67 15.09 -6.99 13.12
N ILE A 68 14.79 -5.98 13.93
CA ILE A 68 14.04 -4.79 13.51
C ILE A 68 14.76 -4.07 12.35
N LYS A 69 16.09 -3.90 12.46
CA LYS A 69 16.89 -3.31 11.38
C LYS A 69 16.77 -4.10 10.06
N TYR A 70 16.79 -5.43 10.14
CA TYR A 70 16.62 -6.29 8.97
C TYR A 70 15.21 -6.19 8.38
N ILE A 71 14.16 -6.24 9.22
CA ILE A 71 12.76 -6.15 8.82
C ILE A 71 12.50 -4.84 8.08
N ARG A 72 12.95 -3.71 8.63
CA ARG A 72 12.81 -2.40 7.98
C ARG A 72 13.50 -2.37 6.62
N LYS A 73 14.75 -2.85 6.54
CA LYS A 73 15.49 -2.88 5.27
C LYS A 73 14.76 -3.73 4.22
N LYS A 74 14.27 -4.91 4.58
CA LYS A 74 13.57 -5.80 3.63
C LYS A 74 12.16 -5.31 3.31
N GLY A 75 11.44 -4.80 4.28
CA GLY A 75 10.13 -4.19 4.07
C GLY A 75 10.20 -3.03 3.08
N ASN A 76 11.16 -2.13 3.25
CA ASN A 76 11.36 -1.02 2.32
C ASN A 76 11.72 -1.49 0.89
N GLN A 77 12.53 -2.56 0.74
CA GLN A 77 12.83 -3.12 -0.58
C GLN A 77 11.58 -3.66 -1.27
N VAL A 78 10.73 -4.39 -0.53
CA VAL A 78 9.48 -4.92 -1.08
C VAL A 78 8.47 -3.79 -1.34
N ALA A 79 8.40 -2.80 -0.47
CA ALA A 79 7.56 -1.62 -0.67
C ALA A 79 7.92 -0.87 -1.96
N LEU A 80 9.22 -0.68 -2.23
CA LEU A 80 9.69 -0.09 -3.49
C LEU A 80 9.36 -0.96 -4.70
N GLN A 81 9.48 -2.28 -4.60
CA GLN A 81 9.11 -3.20 -5.67
C GLN A 81 7.61 -3.17 -5.97
N ILE A 82 6.76 -3.11 -4.93
CA ILE A 82 5.31 -2.94 -5.10
C ILE A 82 5.03 -1.60 -5.79
N MET A 83 5.65 -0.51 -5.32
CA MET A 83 5.50 0.81 -5.93
C MET A 83 5.94 0.82 -7.41
N GLU A 84 7.04 0.16 -7.74
CA GLU A 84 7.49 -0.01 -9.12
C GLU A 84 6.45 -0.77 -9.95
N ASN A 85 5.97 -1.93 -9.48
CA ASN A 85 4.95 -2.71 -10.18
C ASN A 85 3.64 -1.92 -10.37
N LEU A 86 3.24 -1.11 -9.36
CA LEU A 86 2.04 -0.28 -9.43
C LEU A 86 2.19 0.85 -10.44
N ILE A 87 3.31 1.60 -10.42
CA ILE A 87 3.52 2.75 -11.33
C ILE A 87 3.44 2.33 -12.80
N TYR A 88 3.84 1.10 -13.11
CA TYR A 88 3.76 0.55 -14.46
C TYR A 88 2.43 -0.13 -14.79
N GLN A 89 1.38 0.01 -13.96
CA GLN A 89 0.05 -0.45 -14.31
C GLN A 89 -0.65 0.51 -15.29
N GLU A 90 -1.61 -0.03 -16.03
CA GLU A 90 -2.46 0.75 -16.93
C GLU A 90 -3.31 1.76 -16.14
N LYS A 91 -3.66 2.89 -16.76
CA LYS A 91 -4.50 3.93 -16.15
C LYS A 91 -5.81 3.36 -15.61
N ARG A 92 -6.41 2.38 -16.31
CA ARG A 92 -7.64 1.71 -15.88
C ARG A 92 -7.55 1.08 -14.49
N PHE A 93 -6.36 0.59 -14.10
CA PHE A 93 -6.13 0.06 -12.76
C PHE A 93 -6.33 1.14 -11.68
N PHE A 94 -5.76 2.33 -11.90
CA PHE A 94 -5.87 3.45 -10.97
C PHE A 94 -7.27 4.06 -10.91
N ASP A 95 -8.06 3.96 -11.99
CA ASP A 95 -9.46 4.39 -12.00
C ASP A 95 -10.36 3.50 -11.13
N GLN A 96 -9.94 2.25 -10.86
CA GLN A 96 -10.69 1.26 -10.08
C GLN A 96 -10.21 1.13 -8.64
N GLU A 97 -8.95 1.46 -8.36
CA GLU A 97 -8.31 1.26 -7.07
C GLU A 97 -8.23 2.56 -6.25
N ASN A 98 -8.31 2.42 -4.92
CA ASN A 98 -8.18 3.57 -4.03
C ASN A 98 -6.71 3.91 -3.77
N SER A 99 -6.27 5.12 -4.14
CA SER A 99 -4.88 5.58 -4.01
C SER A 99 -4.36 5.52 -2.57
N MET A 100 -5.20 5.79 -1.57
CA MET A 100 -4.81 5.75 -0.15
C MET A 100 -4.58 4.31 0.33
N GLU A 101 -5.34 3.36 -0.21
CA GLU A 101 -5.15 1.95 0.08
C GLU A 101 -3.85 1.44 -0.56
N LEU A 102 -3.58 1.77 -1.82
CA LEU A 102 -2.33 1.44 -2.50
C LEU A 102 -1.10 1.98 -1.73
N LEU A 103 -1.19 3.21 -1.21
CA LEU A 103 -0.13 3.81 -0.40
C LEU A 103 0.16 3.00 0.88
N SER A 104 -0.86 2.40 1.53
CA SER A 104 -0.66 1.59 2.73
C SER A 104 0.16 0.33 2.42
N TYR A 105 -0.09 -0.33 1.29
CA TYR A 105 0.69 -1.49 0.85
C TYR A 105 2.14 -1.14 0.49
N CYS A 106 2.37 0.04 -0.06
CA CYS A 106 3.73 0.55 -0.33
C CYS A 106 4.51 0.98 0.93
N SER A 107 3.92 0.91 2.14
CA SER A 107 4.58 1.37 3.36
C SER A 107 4.47 0.38 4.52
N LYS A 108 3.29 0.28 5.13
CA LYS A 108 3.06 -0.41 6.40
C LYS A 108 2.95 -1.92 6.24
N GLU A 109 2.17 -2.38 5.24
CA GLU A 109 1.84 -3.81 5.06
C GLU A 109 3.07 -4.63 4.66
N ALA A 110 3.93 -4.10 3.79
CA ALA A 110 5.18 -4.76 3.41
C ALA A 110 6.11 -5.03 4.60
N THR A 111 6.25 -4.06 5.52
CA THR A 111 7.05 -4.25 6.74
C THR A 111 6.37 -5.18 7.73
N GLY A 112 5.04 -5.08 7.87
CA GLY A 112 4.21 -5.92 8.75
C GLY A 112 4.30 -7.40 8.40
N TYR A 113 4.35 -7.74 7.12
CA TYR A 113 4.54 -9.11 6.66
C TYR A 113 5.84 -9.73 7.18
N PHE A 114 6.98 -9.02 7.02
CA PHE A 114 8.27 -9.52 7.50
C PHE A 114 8.32 -9.63 9.02
N ASP A 115 7.71 -8.70 9.75
CA ASP A 115 7.65 -8.77 11.22
C ASP A 115 6.85 -9.99 11.66
N PHE A 116 5.68 -10.21 11.10
CA PHE A 116 4.85 -11.36 11.42
C PHE A 116 5.58 -12.69 11.19
N TYR A 117 6.19 -12.89 10.00
CA TYR A 117 6.84 -14.15 9.68
C TYR A 117 8.17 -14.38 10.41
N LEU A 118 8.96 -13.34 10.64
CA LEU A 118 10.24 -13.47 11.35
C LEU A 118 10.09 -13.41 12.87
N SER A 119 9.01 -12.85 13.41
CA SER A 119 8.73 -12.76 14.83
C SER A 119 7.71 -13.81 15.26
N ASP A 120 6.45 -13.57 14.90
CA ASP A 120 5.32 -14.30 15.46
C ASP A 120 5.29 -15.76 15.00
N MET A 121 5.49 -16.01 13.70
CA MET A 121 5.56 -17.37 13.17
C MET A 121 6.81 -18.13 13.66
N SER A 122 7.94 -17.43 13.84
CA SER A 122 9.12 -18.07 14.41
C SER A 122 8.90 -18.46 15.88
N ARG A 123 8.28 -17.58 16.68
CA ARG A 123 7.88 -17.89 18.07
C ARG A 123 6.86 -19.01 18.12
N PHE A 124 5.91 -19.04 17.20
CA PHE A 124 4.91 -20.09 17.12
C PHE A 124 5.53 -21.50 17.04
N TYR A 125 6.48 -21.71 16.10
CA TYR A 125 7.17 -23.00 15.98
C TYR A 125 8.02 -23.32 17.19
N VAL A 126 8.70 -22.32 17.75
CA VAL A 126 9.51 -22.51 18.95
C VAL A 126 8.62 -22.85 20.15
N ASN A 127 7.48 -22.18 20.33
CA ASN A 127 6.53 -22.47 21.41
C ASN A 127 5.99 -23.91 21.32
N ILE A 128 5.72 -24.43 20.11
CA ILE A 128 5.32 -25.84 19.93
C ILE A 128 6.43 -26.77 20.41
N LEU A 129 7.68 -26.55 19.97
CA LEU A 129 8.84 -27.35 20.40
C LEU A 129 9.03 -27.28 21.91
N MET A 130 8.99 -26.09 22.49
CA MET A 130 9.20 -25.87 23.92
C MET A 130 8.07 -26.44 24.77
N THR A 131 6.81 -26.41 24.28
CA THR A 131 5.68 -27.09 24.91
C THR A 131 5.96 -28.60 25.05
N ALA A 132 6.46 -29.22 23.98
CA ALA A 132 6.84 -30.65 24.03
C ALA A 132 8.01 -30.90 24.96
N VAL A 133 9.05 -30.07 24.97
CA VAL A 133 10.20 -30.18 25.89
C VAL A 133 9.74 -30.04 27.34
N ILE A 134 8.93 -29.03 27.65
CA ILE A 134 8.41 -28.81 29.01
C ILE A 134 7.54 -30.00 29.46
N PHE A 135 6.70 -30.53 28.56
CA PHE A 135 5.89 -31.72 28.88
C PHE A 135 6.76 -32.93 29.22
N VAL A 136 7.82 -33.18 28.49
CA VAL A 136 8.80 -34.25 28.80
C VAL A 136 9.47 -34.01 30.15
N LEU A 137 9.91 -32.79 30.45
CA LEU A 137 10.51 -32.45 31.77
C LEU A 137 9.52 -32.67 32.92
N LEU A 138 8.25 -32.27 32.75
CA LEU A 138 7.21 -32.47 33.74
C LEU A 138 6.97 -33.97 34.01
N THR A 139 6.92 -34.82 32.98
CA THR A 139 6.71 -36.27 33.11
C THR A 139 7.93 -37.00 33.69
N ILE A 140 9.14 -36.48 33.51
CA ILE A 140 10.35 -37.00 34.17
C ILE A 140 10.33 -36.70 35.66
N ILE A 141 9.86 -35.51 36.07
CA ILE A 141 9.78 -35.16 37.52
C ILE A 141 8.67 -35.96 38.19
N ASP A 142 7.46 -35.93 37.65
CA ASP A 142 6.32 -36.73 38.11
C ASP A 142 5.38 -37.05 36.95
N PRO A 143 5.22 -38.36 36.59
CA PRO A 143 4.40 -38.75 35.43
C PRO A 143 2.92 -38.37 35.58
N VAL A 144 2.36 -38.43 36.80
CA VAL A 144 0.93 -38.14 37.03
C VAL A 144 0.65 -36.65 36.85
N LEU A 145 1.50 -35.81 37.47
CA LEU A 145 1.39 -34.37 37.33
C LEU A 145 1.71 -33.89 35.90
N GLY A 146 2.62 -34.57 35.19
CA GLY A 146 2.92 -34.33 33.78
C GLY A 146 1.73 -34.61 32.88
N VAL A 147 1.11 -35.78 33.00
CA VAL A 147 -0.06 -36.17 32.20
C VAL A 147 -1.27 -35.26 32.49
N LEU A 148 -1.44 -34.85 33.76
CA LEU A 148 -2.49 -33.89 34.14
C LEU A 148 -2.46 -32.62 33.26
N GLN A 149 -1.26 -32.13 32.87
CA GLN A 149 -1.14 -30.92 32.03
C GLN A 149 -1.75 -31.09 30.64
N LEU A 150 -1.84 -32.31 30.11
CA LEU A 150 -2.47 -32.54 28.80
C LEU A 150 -3.95 -32.19 28.78
N LEU A 151 -4.64 -32.32 29.93
CA LEU A 151 -6.06 -31.94 30.03
C LEU A 151 -6.29 -30.44 29.87
N TYR A 152 -5.25 -29.62 30.05
CA TYR A 152 -5.30 -28.18 29.78
C TYR A 152 -5.54 -27.90 28.30
N LEU A 153 -4.97 -28.68 27.38
CA LEU A 153 -5.06 -28.45 25.93
C LEU A 153 -6.51 -28.36 25.43
N PRO A 154 -7.37 -29.37 25.64
CA PRO A 154 -8.75 -29.27 25.15
C PRO A 154 -9.53 -28.19 25.90
N LEU A 155 -9.29 -27.99 27.20
CA LEU A 155 -10.02 -27.01 27.99
C LEU A 155 -9.68 -25.55 27.56
N ALA A 156 -8.43 -25.29 27.18
CA ALA A 156 -8.04 -23.99 26.64
C ALA A 156 -8.50 -23.79 25.18
N TYR A 157 -8.34 -24.82 24.33
CA TYR A 157 -8.55 -24.70 22.89
C TYR A 157 -10.01 -24.54 22.47
N PHE A 158 -10.92 -25.43 22.93
CA PHE A 158 -12.29 -25.47 22.41
C PHE A 158 -13.10 -24.20 22.72
N PRO A 159 -13.10 -23.66 23.95
CA PRO A 159 -13.81 -22.41 24.23
C PRO A 159 -13.25 -21.22 23.46
N VAL A 160 -11.92 -21.08 23.40
CA VAL A 160 -11.27 -20.00 22.63
C VAL A 160 -11.62 -20.08 21.15
N LYS A 161 -11.57 -21.27 20.55
CA LYS A 161 -11.97 -21.48 19.14
C LYS A 161 -13.45 -21.12 18.89
N HIS A 162 -14.35 -21.44 19.82
CA HIS A 162 -15.75 -21.10 19.71
C HIS A 162 -15.99 -19.58 19.76
N ILE A 163 -15.37 -18.91 20.72
CA ILE A 163 -15.44 -17.43 20.88
C ILE A 163 -14.86 -16.74 19.64
N MET A 164 -13.70 -17.18 19.15
CA MET A 164 -13.00 -16.57 18.01
C MET A 164 -13.77 -16.67 16.69
N LYS A 165 -14.62 -17.68 16.52
CA LYS A 165 -15.49 -17.76 15.32
C LYS A 165 -16.42 -16.54 15.19
N ASN A 166 -16.84 -15.96 16.30
CA ASN A 166 -17.67 -14.77 16.31
C ASN A 166 -16.84 -13.49 16.11
N VAL A 167 -15.61 -13.47 16.60
CA VAL A 167 -14.67 -12.35 16.41
C VAL A 167 -14.35 -12.14 14.93
N ASP A 168 -14.14 -13.20 14.15
CA ASP A 168 -13.83 -13.11 12.72
C ASP A 168 -14.92 -12.34 11.94
N LYS A 169 -16.20 -12.57 12.27
CA LYS A 169 -17.32 -11.86 11.64
C LYS A 169 -17.34 -10.36 11.98
N GLU A 170 -17.11 -10.02 13.24
CA GLU A 170 -17.12 -8.63 13.68
C GLU A 170 -15.90 -7.86 13.12
N ILE A 171 -14.75 -8.51 12.93
CA ILE A 171 -13.56 -7.90 12.31
C ILE A 171 -13.81 -7.55 10.84
N GLN A 172 -14.44 -8.45 10.06
CA GLN A 172 -14.80 -8.11 8.67
C GLN A 172 -15.68 -6.87 8.61
N LYS A 173 -16.66 -6.78 9.50
CA LYS A 173 -17.52 -5.60 9.61
C LYS A 173 -16.74 -4.32 9.97
N ILE A 174 -15.73 -4.42 10.84
CA ILE A 174 -14.84 -3.29 11.17
C ILE A 174 -14.06 -2.83 9.92
N LEU A 175 -13.54 -3.76 9.13
CA LEU A 175 -12.80 -3.42 7.91
C LEU A 175 -13.67 -2.67 6.91
N GLU A 176 -14.91 -3.13 6.68
CA GLU A 176 -15.88 -2.44 5.81
C GLU A 176 -16.22 -1.03 6.33
N LEU A 177 -16.51 -0.91 7.63
CA LEU A 177 -16.83 0.37 8.25
C LEU A 177 -15.64 1.35 8.22
N ASN A 178 -14.41 0.85 8.40
CA ASN A 178 -13.21 1.68 8.31
C ASN A 178 -12.95 2.16 6.88
N ALA A 179 -13.19 1.33 5.85
CA ALA A 179 -13.10 1.74 4.46
C ALA A 179 -14.08 2.88 4.16
N GLN A 180 -15.36 2.74 4.56
CA GLN A 180 -16.38 3.79 4.43
C GLN A 180 -16.01 5.07 5.19
N MET A 181 -15.48 4.94 6.41
CA MET A 181 -15.01 6.08 7.21
C MET A 181 -13.87 6.83 6.53
N ASN A 182 -12.89 6.10 6.00
CA ASN A 182 -11.74 6.71 5.33
C ASN A 182 -12.16 7.44 4.04
N GLN A 183 -13.08 6.85 3.27
CA GLN A 183 -13.68 7.51 2.12
C GLN A 183 -14.39 8.80 2.52
N MET A 184 -15.28 8.74 3.53
CA MET A 184 -16.00 9.92 4.03
C MET A 184 -15.05 11.03 4.49
N LYS A 185 -13.98 10.70 5.21
CA LYS A 185 -12.95 11.68 5.61
C LYS A 185 -12.24 12.27 4.40
N GLY A 186 -11.88 11.44 3.41
CA GLY A 186 -11.28 11.88 2.16
C GLY A 186 -12.18 12.89 1.43
N ASP A 187 -13.46 12.58 1.27
CA ASP A 187 -14.45 13.45 0.62
C ASP A 187 -14.58 14.81 1.34
N VAL A 188 -14.61 14.81 2.69
CA VAL A 188 -14.66 16.05 3.47
C VAL A 188 -13.42 16.91 3.26
N PHE A 189 -12.23 16.32 3.24
CA PHE A 189 -10.99 17.08 3.03
C PHE A 189 -10.84 17.58 1.58
N GLN A 190 -11.24 16.78 0.59
CA GLN A 190 -11.24 17.21 -0.82
C GLN A 190 -12.23 18.35 -1.07
N ALA A 191 -13.41 18.29 -0.43
CA ALA A 191 -14.44 19.29 -0.59
C ALA A 191 -14.44 20.34 0.54
N VAL A 192 -13.29 20.61 1.22
CA VAL A 192 -13.22 21.48 2.40
C VAL A 192 -13.73 22.89 2.12
N GLU A 193 -13.47 23.43 0.94
CA GLU A 193 -13.97 24.74 0.52
C GLU A 193 -15.50 24.75 0.45
N PHE A 194 -16.10 23.75 -0.19
CA PHE A 194 -17.56 23.60 -0.25
C PHE A 194 -18.17 23.42 1.16
N VAL A 195 -17.54 22.60 2.02
CA VAL A 195 -17.98 22.38 3.40
C VAL A 195 -18.05 23.72 4.15
N LYS A 196 -17.02 24.57 3.98
CA LYS A 196 -16.97 25.91 4.61
C LYS A 196 -18.00 26.88 4.02
N LEU A 197 -18.09 26.96 2.69
CA LEU A 197 -19.03 27.85 2.03
C LEU A 197 -20.50 27.52 2.35
N ALA A 198 -20.78 26.21 2.44
CA ALA A 198 -22.13 25.73 2.76
C ALA A 198 -22.39 25.59 4.29
N GLN A 199 -21.42 25.95 5.15
CA GLN A 199 -21.51 25.84 6.63
C GLN A 199 -21.88 24.43 7.11
N LEU A 200 -21.28 23.40 6.47
CA LEU A 200 -21.58 22.00 6.75
C LEU A 200 -20.66 21.35 7.78
N GLU A 201 -19.75 22.10 8.42
CA GLU A 201 -18.74 21.58 9.33
C GLU A 201 -19.35 20.72 10.44
N GLN A 202 -20.36 21.25 11.15
CA GLN A 202 -21.01 20.53 12.25
C GLN A 202 -21.74 19.27 11.76
N LYS A 203 -22.44 19.37 10.63
CA LYS A 203 -23.14 18.22 10.03
C LYS A 203 -22.16 17.11 9.66
N LYS A 204 -21.04 17.46 9.00
CA LYS A 204 -20.02 16.48 8.59
C LYS A 204 -19.28 15.89 9.78
N LEU A 205 -19.00 16.66 10.82
CA LEU A 205 -18.44 16.17 12.07
C LEU A 205 -19.40 15.20 12.78
N GLN A 206 -20.70 15.49 12.76
CA GLN A 206 -21.71 14.59 13.33
C GLN A 206 -21.78 13.27 12.55
N GLU A 207 -21.84 13.31 11.20
CA GLU A 207 -21.85 12.11 10.35
C GLU A 207 -20.61 11.21 10.62
N VAL A 208 -19.41 11.83 10.69
CA VAL A 208 -18.17 11.13 11.04
C VAL A 208 -18.23 10.59 12.48
N GLY A 209 -18.78 11.36 13.41
CA GLY A 209 -18.97 10.95 14.81
C GLY A 209 -19.90 9.75 14.96
N GLU A 210 -21.04 9.74 14.28
CA GLU A 210 -21.99 8.63 14.28
C GLU A 210 -21.36 7.35 13.70
N LYS A 211 -20.60 7.49 12.59
CA LYS A 211 -19.87 6.37 12.00
C LYS A 211 -18.80 5.82 12.94
N ASN A 212 -18.08 6.72 13.61
CA ASN A 212 -17.08 6.33 14.61
C ASN A 212 -17.70 5.61 15.81
N GLN A 213 -18.88 6.04 16.26
CA GLN A 213 -19.63 5.33 17.31
C GLN A 213 -20.04 3.92 16.86
N GLN A 214 -20.47 3.74 15.62
CA GLN A 214 -20.75 2.40 15.06
C GLN A 214 -19.51 1.51 15.10
N ILE A 215 -18.36 2.03 14.65
CA ILE A 215 -17.08 1.31 14.69
C ILE A 215 -16.71 0.96 16.12
N ASN A 216 -16.79 1.92 17.06
CA ASN A 216 -16.50 1.70 18.47
C ASN A 216 -17.44 0.67 19.12
N GLY A 217 -18.71 0.65 18.71
CA GLY A 217 -19.66 -0.37 19.17
C GLY A 217 -19.28 -1.79 18.72
N VAL A 218 -18.79 -1.94 17.50
CA VAL A 218 -18.29 -3.24 17.01
C VAL A 218 -16.95 -3.61 17.66
N TRP A 219 -16.03 -2.65 17.82
CA TRP A 219 -14.78 -2.84 18.57
C TRP A 219 -15.04 -3.23 20.03
N GLY A 220 -16.05 -2.64 20.67
CA GLY A 220 -16.45 -3.02 22.04
C GLY A 220 -16.85 -4.49 22.12
N LYS A 221 -17.60 -5.02 21.14
CA LYS A 221 -17.94 -6.46 21.08
C LYS A 221 -16.69 -7.32 20.87
N VAL A 222 -15.80 -6.94 19.93
CA VAL A 222 -14.55 -7.67 19.71
C VAL A 222 -13.70 -7.69 20.96
N ALA A 223 -13.51 -6.55 21.63
CA ALA A 223 -12.76 -6.43 22.86
C ALA A 223 -13.35 -7.28 24.00
N THR A 224 -14.67 -7.34 24.11
CA THR A 224 -15.36 -8.18 25.10
C THR A 224 -15.12 -9.66 24.82
N LEU A 225 -15.24 -10.11 23.57
CA LEU A 225 -14.99 -11.50 23.17
C LEU A 225 -13.51 -11.88 23.36
N ASP A 226 -12.60 -10.99 23.01
CA ASP A 226 -11.15 -11.20 23.21
C ASP A 226 -10.79 -11.26 24.69
N SER A 227 -11.37 -10.37 25.51
CA SER A 227 -11.20 -10.39 26.97
C SER A 227 -11.77 -11.68 27.59
N LEU A 228 -12.92 -12.15 27.14
CA LEU A 228 -13.51 -13.41 27.61
C LEU A 228 -12.65 -14.61 27.23
N SER A 229 -12.09 -14.64 26.02
CA SER A 229 -11.19 -15.71 25.58
C SER A 229 -9.88 -15.71 26.39
N GLY A 230 -9.32 -14.52 26.61
CA GLY A 230 -8.13 -14.33 27.45
C GLY A 230 -8.37 -14.68 28.91
N ALA A 231 -9.50 -14.24 29.49
CA ALA A 231 -9.89 -14.59 30.86
C ALA A 231 -10.10 -16.10 31.02
N TRP A 232 -10.72 -16.76 30.05
CA TRP A 232 -10.87 -18.21 30.08
C TRP A 232 -9.52 -18.93 30.02
N ALA A 233 -8.71 -18.67 28.99
CA ALA A 233 -7.47 -19.39 28.78
C ALA A 233 -6.37 -19.02 29.78
N ASN A 234 -6.13 -17.73 30.04
CA ASN A 234 -5.03 -17.26 30.85
C ASN A 234 -5.36 -17.23 32.35
N ALA A 235 -6.59 -16.86 32.75
CA ALA A 235 -6.96 -16.81 34.17
C ALA A 235 -7.60 -18.12 34.62
N PHE A 236 -8.79 -18.45 34.14
CA PHE A 236 -9.55 -19.56 34.66
C PHE A 236 -8.85 -20.91 34.46
N ALA A 237 -8.56 -21.28 33.19
CA ALA A 237 -7.95 -22.60 32.93
C ALA A 237 -6.56 -22.72 33.53
N SER A 238 -5.69 -21.70 33.44
CA SER A 238 -4.35 -21.76 34.00
C SER A 238 -4.33 -21.77 35.53
N VAL A 239 -5.20 -20.99 36.19
CA VAL A 239 -5.33 -20.98 37.65
C VAL A 239 -5.90 -22.30 38.16
N LEU A 240 -6.92 -22.85 37.50
CA LEU A 240 -7.50 -24.14 37.82
C LEU A 240 -6.42 -25.25 37.79
N PHE A 241 -5.66 -25.33 36.69
CA PHE A 241 -4.62 -26.37 36.57
C PHE A 241 -3.43 -26.14 37.47
N LYS A 242 -3.01 -24.90 37.75
CA LYS A 242 -2.02 -24.60 38.77
C LYS A 242 -2.50 -25.05 40.16
N GLY A 243 -3.75 -24.75 40.49
CA GLY A 243 -4.37 -25.16 41.75
C GLY A 243 -4.46 -26.68 41.88
N LEU A 244 -4.90 -27.39 40.84
CA LEU A 244 -4.93 -28.87 40.81
C LEU A 244 -3.52 -29.46 40.94
N THR A 245 -2.55 -28.92 40.20
CA THR A 245 -1.14 -29.38 40.28
C THR A 245 -0.56 -29.15 41.65
N PHE A 246 -0.82 -28.00 42.28
CA PHE A 246 -0.38 -27.71 43.64
C PHE A 246 -1.05 -28.65 44.66
N GLY A 247 -2.39 -28.78 44.58
CA GLY A 247 -3.15 -29.61 45.54
C GLY A 247 -2.77 -31.10 45.47
N LEU A 248 -2.74 -31.69 44.27
CA LEU A 248 -2.32 -33.06 44.06
C LEU A 248 -0.84 -33.27 44.42
N GLY A 249 0.04 -32.35 44.00
CA GLY A 249 1.44 -32.41 44.31
C GLY A 249 1.73 -32.28 45.82
N ALA A 250 1.00 -31.42 46.54
CA ALA A 250 1.10 -31.31 47.99
C ALA A 250 0.66 -32.59 48.70
N LEU A 251 -0.43 -33.23 48.22
CA LEU A 251 -0.85 -34.54 48.73
C LEU A 251 0.22 -35.61 48.49
N PHE A 252 0.86 -35.64 47.31
CA PHE A 252 1.95 -36.60 47.02
C PHE A 252 3.15 -36.38 47.93
N VAL A 253 3.53 -35.12 48.20
CA VAL A 253 4.62 -34.79 49.12
C VAL A 253 4.30 -35.27 50.56
N VAL A 254 3.08 -34.97 51.07
CA VAL A 254 2.68 -35.33 52.44
C VAL A 254 2.49 -36.85 52.60
N SER A 255 1.88 -37.50 51.59
CA SER A 255 1.62 -38.95 51.63
C SER A 255 2.81 -39.80 51.22
N ALA A 256 3.97 -39.19 50.91
CA ALA A 256 5.18 -39.85 50.39
C ALA A 256 4.90 -40.74 49.15
N ILE A 257 3.87 -40.40 48.36
CA ILE A 257 3.54 -41.08 47.11
C ILE A 257 4.47 -40.53 46.01
N GLY A 258 5.23 -41.42 45.34
CA GLY A 258 6.05 -41.05 44.18
C GLY A 258 7.38 -40.33 44.48
N HIS A 259 7.82 -40.21 45.72
CA HIS A 259 9.09 -39.58 46.13
C HIS A 259 9.22 -38.08 45.75
N LEU A 260 8.11 -37.36 45.50
CA LEU A 260 8.11 -35.96 45.14
C LEU A 260 8.58 -35.10 46.32
N GLN A 261 9.60 -34.23 46.08
CA GLN A 261 10.13 -33.29 47.08
C GLN A 261 9.48 -31.89 46.89
N ILE A 262 9.59 -31.04 47.94
CA ILE A 262 8.99 -29.68 47.90
C ILE A 262 9.54 -28.82 46.76
N GLY A 263 10.86 -28.84 46.57
CA GLY A 263 11.48 -28.06 45.48
C GLY A 263 11.13 -28.60 44.09
N GLN A 264 10.97 -29.91 43.95
CA GLN A 264 10.45 -30.53 42.72
C GLN A 264 9.00 -30.08 42.44
N LEU A 265 8.15 -30.04 43.49
CA LEU A 265 6.78 -29.52 43.34
C LEU A 265 6.75 -28.06 42.85
N ILE A 266 7.61 -27.20 43.41
CA ILE A 266 7.75 -25.80 42.97
C ILE A 266 8.23 -25.72 41.52
N SER A 267 9.17 -26.61 41.14
CA SER A 267 9.63 -26.71 39.75
C SER A 267 8.50 -27.11 38.79
N VAL A 268 7.67 -28.10 39.15
CA VAL A 268 6.51 -28.55 38.35
C VAL A 268 5.49 -27.43 38.20
N ILE A 269 5.17 -26.66 39.22
CA ILE A 269 4.24 -25.52 39.15
C ILE A 269 4.79 -24.45 38.21
N THR A 270 6.08 -24.15 38.28
CA THR A 270 6.73 -23.14 37.46
C THR A 270 6.81 -23.58 35.99
N TYR A 271 7.20 -24.83 35.72
CA TYR A 271 7.17 -25.40 34.36
C TYR A 271 5.74 -25.45 33.80
N GLY A 272 4.74 -25.81 34.62
CA GLY A 272 3.33 -25.75 34.24
C GLY A 272 2.90 -24.33 33.79
N GLY A 273 3.38 -23.31 34.53
CA GLY A 273 3.15 -21.92 34.13
C GLY A 273 3.72 -21.57 32.73
N LEU A 274 4.95 -22.02 32.43
CA LEU A 274 5.57 -21.86 31.10
C LEU A 274 4.83 -22.67 30.04
N PHE A 275 4.36 -23.88 30.36
CA PHE A 275 3.55 -24.71 29.46
C PHE A 275 2.27 -24.01 29.04
N TYR A 276 1.51 -23.42 29.97
CA TYR A 276 0.28 -22.69 29.68
C TYR A 276 0.56 -21.43 28.88
N ALA A 277 1.61 -20.69 29.23
CA ALA A 277 2.01 -19.48 28.49
C ALA A 277 2.34 -19.79 27.02
N ASN A 278 3.06 -20.87 26.74
CA ASN A 278 3.40 -21.29 25.40
C ASN A 278 2.14 -21.71 24.59
N ILE A 279 1.23 -22.46 25.21
CA ILE A 279 -0.03 -22.86 24.54
C ILE A 279 -0.88 -21.63 24.19
N ASN A 280 -1.02 -20.69 25.13
CA ASN A 280 -1.77 -19.47 24.89
C ASN A 280 -1.13 -18.62 23.77
N ALA A 281 0.19 -18.52 23.71
CA ALA A 281 0.91 -17.86 22.64
C ALA A 281 0.72 -18.56 21.28
N ILE A 282 0.66 -19.89 21.25
CA ILE A 282 0.33 -20.68 20.04
C ILE A 282 -1.08 -20.34 19.55
N LEU A 283 -2.07 -20.34 20.45
CA LEU A 283 -3.45 -20.03 20.13
C LEU A 283 -3.58 -18.60 19.59
N GLN A 284 -2.96 -17.64 20.24
CA GLN A 284 -2.97 -16.22 19.80
C GLN A 284 -2.35 -16.05 18.41
N THR A 285 -1.20 -16.68 18.16
CA THR A 285 -0.56 -16.59 16.84
C THR A 285 -1.43 -17.20 15.73
N GLN A 286 -2.17 -18.26 16.00
CA GLN A 286 -3.12 -18.83 15.02
C GLN A 286 -4.25 -17.84 14.67
N ILE A 287 -4.74 -17.10 15.67
CA ILE A 287 -5.76 -16.05 15.47
C ILE A 287 -5.19 -14.93 14.60
N ASP A 288 -4.02 -14.42 14.96
CA ASP A 288 -3.38 -13.32 14.24
C ASP A 288 -3.01 -13.71 12.80
N LYS A 289 -2.62 -14.96 12.57
CA LYS A 289 -2.37 -15.50 11.22
C LYS A 289 -3.62 -15.42 10.35
N LYS A 290 -4.78 -15.77 10.87
CA LYS A 290 -6.03 -15.69 10.10
C LYS A 290 -6.39 -14.24 9.75
N LYS A 291 -6.28 -13.33 10.72
CA LYS A 291 -6.58 -11.90 10.52
C LYS A 291 -5.71 -11.28 9.43
N LYS A 292 -4.45 -11.66 9.36
CA LYS A 292 -3.46 -11.08 8.44
C LYS A 292 -3.38 -11.77 7.07
N ASN A 293 -3.98 -12.95 6.91
CA ASN A 293 -3.85 -13.72 5.67
C ASN A 293 -4.41 -12.97 4.45
N SER A 294 -5.59 -12.35 4.57
CA SER A 294 -6.20 -11.59 3.47
C SER A 294 -5.39 -10.36 3.06
N GLU A 295 -4.81 -9.66 4.04
CA GLU A 295 -3.92 -8.52 3.79
C GLU A 295 -2.66 -8.95 3.02
N TYR A 296 -2.09 -10.10 3.39
CA TYR A 296 -0.88 -10.62 2.76
C TYR A 296 -1.14 -11.23 1.38
N GLU A 297 -2.28 -11.87 1.15
CA GLU A 297 -2.68 -12.35 -0.17
C GLU A 297 -2.78 -11.18 -1.16
N ARG A 298 -3.36 -10.05 -0.74
CA ARG A 298 -3.43 -8.85 -1.56
C ARG A 298 -2.04 -8.20 -1.77
N LEU A 299 -1.18 -8.18 -0.74
CA LEU A 299 0.21 -7.73 -0.89
C LEU A 299 0.97 -8.54 -1.96
N PHE A 300 0.79 -9.87 -1.97
CA PHE A 300 1.42 -10.73 -2.97
C PHE A 300 0.84 -10.55 -4.36
N SER A 301 -0.48 -10.32 -4.49
CA SER A 301 -1.07 -10.03 -5.79
C SER A 301 -0.44 -8.80 -6.44
N PHE A 302 -0.11 -7.75 -5.66
CA PHE A 302 0.62 -6.58 -6.18
C PHE A 302 2.07 -6.87 -6.60
N LEU A 303 2.73 -7.86 -5.99
CA LEU A 303 4.07 -8.29 -6.42
C LEU A 303 4.06 -9.12 -7.70
N GLU A 304 2.94 -9.79 -8.00
CA GLU A 304 2.75 -10.65 -9.18
C GLU A 304 2.10 -9.90 -10.36
N LEU A 305 1.73 -8.62 -10.18
CA LEU A 305 1.16 -7.83 -11.25
C LEU A 305 2.16 -7.71 -12.42
N THR A 306 1.67 -8.04 -13.61
CA THR A 306 2.37 -7.75 -14.86
C THR A 306 2.04 -6.34 -15.30
N GLY A 307 3.06 -5.49 -15.42
CA GLY A 307 2.89 -4.10 -15.80
C GLY A 307 2.97 -3.87 -17.31
N GLU A 308 2.83 -2.59 -17.69
CA GLU A 308 2.95 -2.15 -19.08
C GLU A 308 4.29 -2.53 -19.73
N ARG A 309 5.39 -2.67 -18.94
CA ARG A 309 6.71 -3.06 -19.44
C ARG A 309 6.71 -4.48 -20.00
N GLU A 310 6.17 -5.44 -19.27
CA GLU A 310 6.08 -6.83 -19.69
C GLU A 310 5.11 -7.00 -20.86
N GLN A 311 4.01 -6.26 -20.87
CA GLN A 311 3.04 -6.28 -21.96
C GLN A 311 3.58 -5.65 -23.25
N ASP A 312 4.55 -4.74 -23.15
CA ASP A 312 5.20 -4.09 -24.28
C ASP A 312 6.44 -4.85 -24.80
N ALA A 313 6.87 -5.91 -24.12
CA ALA A 313 8.03 -6.69 -24.53
C ALA A 313 7.85 -7.25 -25.95
N GLY A 314 8.80 -6.96 -26.83
CA GLY A 314 8.81 -7.42 -28.22
C GLY A 314 7.89 -6.66 -29.16
N LYS A 315 7.27 -5.55 -28.73
CA LYS A 315 6.49 -4.66 -29.61
C LYS A 315 7.42 -3.75 -30.42
N GLU A 316 6.91 -3.33 -31.59
CA GLU A 316 7.64 -2.46 -32.48
C GLU A 316 7.66 -1.01 -31.95
N ASP A 317 8.72 -0.27 -32.29
CA ASP A 317 8.80 1.15 -31.97
C ASP A 317 7.81 1.95 -32.82
N PHE A 318 7.26 2.99 -32.20
CA PHE A 318 6.38 3.94 -32.87
C PHE A 318 7.20 4.83 -33.80
N ALA A 319 6.77 4.89 -35.04
CA ALA A 319 7.28 5.84 -36.05
C ALA A 319 6.11 6.31 -36.88
N LEU A 320 5.83 7.61 -36.84
CA LEU A 320 4.76 8.22 -37.61
C LEU A 320 5.35 9.00 -38.80
N GLN A 321 5.02 8.57 -40.02
CA GLN A 321 5.49 9.18 -41.27
C GLN A 321 4.36 9.76 -42.12
N LYS A 322 3.15 9.18 -42.08
CA LYS A 322 2.02 9.57 -42.92
C LYS A 322 0.80 9.98 -42.12
N GLU A 323 0.22 9.04 -41.37
CA GLU A 323 -1.08 9.26 -40.72
C GLU A 323 -1.39 8.29 -39.58
N ILE A 324 -2.29 8.73 -38.72
CA ILE A 324 -2.96 7.88 -37.73
C ILE A 324 -4.43 7.80 -38.10
N VAL A 325 -4.96 6.58 -38.27
CA VAL A 325 -6.34 6.34 -38.68
C VAL A 325 -7.08 5.58 -37.58
N PHE A 326 -8.21 6.12 -37.19
CA PHE A 326 -9.25 5.40 -36.45
C PHE A 326 -10.23 4.85 -37.47
N ASP A 327 -10.47 3.57 -37.49
CA ASP A 327 -11.26 2.86 -38.47
C ASP A 327 -12.38 2.10 -37.74
N HIS A 328 -13.60 2.63 -37.85
CA HIS A 328 -14.78 2.07 -37.21
C HIS A 328 -14.58 1.75 -35.70
N CYS A 329 -13.97 2.67 -34.95
CA CYS A 329 -13.53 2.47 -33.60
C CYS A 329 -14.66 2.69 -32.61
N SER A 330 -14.94 1.65 -31.79
CA SER A 330 -15.88 1.74 -30.66
C SER A 330 -15.14 1.55 -29.34
N PHE A 331 -15.50 2.35 -28.33
CA PHE A 331 -14.86 2.30 -27.03
C PHE A 331 -15.84 2.55 -25.88
N SER A 332 -15.64 1.84 -24.76
CA SER A 332 -16.39 1.98 -23.49
C SER A 332 -15.44 1.90 -22.30
N TYR A 333 -15.60 2.77 -21.30
CA TYR A 333 -14.91 2.61 -20.00
C TYR A 333 -15.54 1.49 -19.18
N LYS A 334 -16.88 1.33 -19.27
CA LYS A 334 -17.65 0.25 -18.64
C LYS A 334 -18.41 -0.52 -19.71
N GLU A 335 -18.56 -1.82 -19.52
CA GLU A 335 -19.39 -2.65 -20.40
C GLU A 335 -20.82 -2.10 -20.50
N GLY A 336 -21.32 -1.97 -21.73
CA GLY A 336 -22.68 -1.49 -21.99
C GLY A 336 -22.85 0.03 -22.13
N GLU A 337 -21.81 0.83 -21.86
CA GLU A 337 -21.86 2.29 -21.98
C GLU A 337 -20.87 2.81 -23.05
N PRO A 338 -21.19 2.70 -24.37
CA PRO A 338 -20.27 3.10 -25.42
C PRO A 338 -20.13 4.63 -25.49
N ILE A 339 -18.87 5.11 -25.37
CA ILE A 339 -18.49 6.52 -25.50
C ILE A 339 -18.11 6.86 -26.92
N LEU A 340 -17.42 5.97 -27.63
CA LEU A 340 -17.21 6.06 -29.05
C LEU A 340 -18.00 4.95 -29.74
N LYS A 341 -18.73 5.32 -30.82
CA LYS A 341 -19.59 4.42 -31.59
C LYS A 341 -19.20 4.54 -33.05
N ASP A 342 -18.51 3.52 -33.54
CA ASP A 342 -18.13 3.46 -34.97
C ASP A 342 -17.36 4.71 -35.46
N ALA A 343 -16.48 5.24 -34.61
CA ALA A 343 -15.76 6.46 -34.84
C ALA A 343 -14.66 6.30 -35.92
N SER A 344 -14.71 7.07 -36.99
CA SER A 344 -13.70 7.07 -38.04
C SER A 344 -13.12 8.46 -38.21
N LEU A 345 -11.80 8.59 -38.09
CA LEU A 345 -11.07 9.86 -38.23
C LEU A 345 -9.60 9.61 -38.60
N CYS A 346 -8.98 10.60 -39.23
CA CYS A 346 -7.61 10.51 -39.71
C CYS A 346 -6.82 11.76 -39.31
N PHE A 347 -5.62 11.54 -38.77
CA PHE A 347 -4.65 12.58 -38.40
C PHE A 347 -3.42 12.47 -39.29
N GLU A 348 -3.25 13.42 -40.22
CA GLU A 348 -2.13 13.45 -41.14
C GLU A 348 -0.89 14.13 -40.51
N VAL A 349 0.30 13.63 -40.83
CA VAL A 349 1.57 14.21 -40.36
C VAL A 349 1.73 15.64 -40.90
N GLY A 350 2.22 16.52 -40.02
CA GLY A 350 2.44 17.93 -40.37
C GLY A 350 1.16 18.77 -40.55
N LYS A 351 0.00 18.19 -40.17
CA LYS A 351 -1.29 18.89 -40.20
C LYS A 351 -1.78 19.23 -38.81
N TRP A 352 -2.61 20.26 -38.71
CA TRP A 352 -3.36 20.56 -37.49
C TRP A 352 -4.81 20.08 -37.69
N THR A 353 -5.21 19.12 -36.84
CA THR A 353 -6.58 18.59 -36.83
C THR A 353 -7.26 19.00 -35.53
N GLY A 354 -8.44 19.61 -35.64
CA GLY A 354 -9.30 19.98 -34.53
C GLY A 354 -10.37 18.92 -34.25
N ILE A 355 -10.72 18.73 -32.97
CA ILE A 355 -11.86 17.93 -32.53
C ILE A 355 -12.75 18.84 -31.69
N VAL A 356 -14.01 18.97 -32.08
CA VAL A 356 -15.02 19.77 -31.40
C VAL A 356 -16.19 18.89 -30.94
N GLY A 357 -17.03 19.38 -30.06
CA GLY A 357 -18.24 18.68 -29.60
C GLY A 357 -18.57 19.01 -28.16
N PRO A 358 -19.76 18.68 -27.64
CA PRO A 358 -20.15 18.95 -26.25
C PRO A 358 -19.20 18.32 -25.22
N SER A 359 -19.17 18.84 -24.00
CA SER A 359 -18.39 18.25 -22.91
C SER A 359 -18.91 16.84 -22.54
N GLY A 360 -18.01 15.94 -22.11
CA GLY A 360 -18.37 14.57 -21.71
C GLY A 360 -18.62 13.59 -22.86
N GLN A 361 -18.48 13.99 -24.12
CA GLN A 361 -18.75 13.14 -25.30
C GLN A 361 -17.59 12.20 -25.68
N GLY A 362 -16.48 12.19 -24.95
CA GLY A 362 -15.35 11.30 -25.23
C GLY A 362 -14.25 11.87 -26.12
N LYS A 363 -14.16 13.21 -26.27
CA LYS A 363 -13.08 13.83 -27.04
C LYS A 363 -11.70 13.49 -26.48
N SER A 364 -11.47 13.67 -25.19
CA SER A 364 -10.20 13.34 -24.52
C SER A 364 -9.91 11.83 -24.57
N THR A 365 -10.93 10.99 -24.67
CA THR A 365 -10.80 9.54 -24.84
C THR A 365 -10.06 9.18 -26.13
N ILE A 366 -10.26 9.95 -27.22
CA ILE A 366 -9.52 9.76 -28.48
C ILE A 366 -8.02 9.96 -28.26
N LEU A 367 -7.63 10.99 -27.49
CA LEU A 367 -6.22 11.26 -27.16
C LEU A 367 -5.65 10.20 -26.22
N ASP A 368 -6.44 9.75 -25.25
CA ASP A 368 -6.04 8.71 -24.29
C ASP A 368 -5.83 7.34 -24.97
N ILE A 369 -6.67 7.00 -25.94
CA ILE A 369 -6.51 5.82 -26.79
C ILE A 369 -5.20 5.91 -27.60
N LEU A 370 -4.94 7.05 -28.23
CA LEU A 370 -3.70 7.29 -28.98
C LEU A 370 -2.44 7.06 -28.15
N LEU A 371 -2.47 7.45 -26.88
CA LEU A 371 -1.38 7.25 -25.91
C LEU A 371 -1.35 5.85 -25.28
N LYS A 372 -2.25 4.96 -25.72
CA LYS A 372 -2.43 3.61 -25.14
C LYS A 372 -2.59 3.65 -23.62
N LEU A 373 -3.31 4.65 -23.09
CA LEU A 373 -3.72 4.70 -21.68
C LEU A 373 -4.89 3.74 -21.40
N TYR A 374 -5.69 3.46 -22.44
CA TYR A 374 -6.77 2.46 -22.44
C TYR A 374 -6.64 1.53 -23.64
N PRO A 375 -6.97 0.25 -23.47
CA PRO A 375 -6.94 -0.72 -24.57
C PRO A 375 -8.08 -0.48 -25.57
N VAL A 376 -7.82 -0.73 -26.84
CA VAL A 376 -8.84 -0.73 -27.88
C VAL A 376 -8.84 -2.06 -28.64
N ALA A 377 -9.94 -2.33 -29.39
CA ALA A 377 -10.03 -3.52 -30.24
C ALA A 377 -8.92 -3.53 -31.32
N ASN A 378 -8.44 -4.72 -31.65
CA ASN A 378 -7.42 -4.89 -32.69
C ASN A 378 -7.89 -4.36 -34.04
N GLY A 379 -6.98 -3.64 -34.73
CA GLY A 379 -7.26 -3.05 -36.05
C GLY A 379 -8.09 -1.76 -36.02
N CYS A 380 -8.61 -1.37 -34.84
CA CYS A 380 -9.41 -0.16 -34.66
C CYS A 380 -8.57 1.12 -34.87
N VAL A 381 -7.33 1.16 -34.42
CA VAL A 381 -6.43 2.31 -34.62
C VAL A 381 -5.16 1.85 -35.31
N ARG A 382 -4.81 2.52 -36.42
CA ARG A 382 -3.62 2.21 -37.23
C ARG A 382 -2.72 3.42 -37.34
N VAL A 383 -1.41 3.17 -37.24
CA VAL A 383 -0.34 4.17 -37.49
C VAL A 383 0.44 3.73 -38.73
N ASP A 384 0.37 4.49 -39.80
CA ASP A 384 0.94 4.16 -41.10
C ASP A 384 0.58 2.71 -41.55
N GLY A 385 -0.68 2.32 -41.32
CA GLY A 385 -1.20 0.98 -41.62
C GLY A 385 -0.93 -0.11 -40.61
N LYS A 386 -0.06 0.10 -39.60
CA LYS A 386 0.22 -0.84 -38.50
C LYS A 386 -0.77 -0.67 -37.37
N ASP A 387 -1.24 -1.78 -36.77
CA ASP A 387 -2.13 -1.74 -35.61
C ASP A 387 -1.41 -1.11 -34.40
N LEU A 388 -2.05 -0.13 -33.78
CA LEU A 388 -1.57 0.54 -32.55
C LEU A 388 -1.23 -0.45 -31.44
N ASN A 389 -1.96 -1.56 -31.32
CA ASN A 389 -1.73 -2.58 -30.29
C ASN A 389 -0.35 -3.28 -30.45
N ASN A 390 0.21 -3.31 -31.66
CA ASN A 390 1.51 -3.89 -31.96
C ASN A 390 2.69 -2.94 -31.69
N LEU A 391 2.41 -1.66 -31.43
CA LEU A 391 3.43 -0.64 -31.17
C LEU A 391 3.69 -0.50 -29.67
N SER A 392 4.95 -0.20 -29.31
CA SER A 392 5.35 0.06 -27.92
C SER A 392 4.71 1.36 -27.41
N ARG A 393 3.99 1.27 -26.28
CA ARG A 393 3.39 2.43 -25.61
C ARG A 393 4.45 3.42 -25.10
N PHE A 394 5.61 2.92 -24.70
CA PHE A 394 6.73 3.77 -24.25
C PHE A 394 7.29 4.57 -25.43
N SER A 395 7.45 3.94 -26.59
CA SER A 395 7.91 4.61 -27.81
C SER A 395 6.88 5.66 -28.30
N ILE A 396 5.58 5.37 -28.20
CA ILE A 396 4.51 6.35 -28.48
C ILE A 396 4.61 7.55 -27.56
N ARG A 397 4.62 7.30 -26.24
CA ARG A 397 4.65 8.36 -25.21
C ARG A 397 5.96 9.16 -25.21
N ALA A 398 7.05 8.61 -25.73
CA ALA A 398 8.32 9.34 -25.92
C ALA A 398 8.26 10.34 -27.07
N GLN A 399 7.44 10.11 -28.10
CA GLN A 399 7.37 10.93 -29.31
C GLN A 399 6.16 11.86 -29.35
N VAL A 400 5.23 11.73 -28.40
CA VAL A 400 3.99 12.49 -28.32
C VAL A 400 3.95 13.30 -27.03
N ALA A 401 3.71 14.60 -27.11
CA ALA A 401 3.47 15.44 -25.95
C ALA A 401 1.97 15.72 -25.82
N LYS A 402 1.36 15.28 -24.71
CA LYS A 402 -0.01 15.65 -24.33
C LYS A 402 0.02 16.84 -23.38
N ILE A 403 -0.67 17.90 -23.75
CA ILE A 403 -0.94 19.06 -22.89
C ILE A 403 -2.39 18.92 -22.44
N ALA A 404 -2.59 18.59 -21.16
CA ALA A 404 -3.90 18.25 -20.61
C ALA A 404 -4.65 19.50 -20.13
N GLN A 405 -5.97 19.39 -20.04
CA GLN A 405 -6.85 20.41 -19.47
C GLN A 405 -6.55 20.62 -17.97
N ASP A 406 -6.54 19.51 -17.22
CA ASP A 406 -6.18 19.50 -15.81
C ASP A 406 -4.70 19.16 -15.65
N ILE A 407 -3.96 20.10 -15.10
CA ILE A 407 -2.51 20.02 -14.98
C ILE A 407 -2.15 19.68 -13.55
N PHE A 408 -1.34 18.65 -13.39
CA PHE A 408 -0.70 18.34 -12.12
C PHE A 408 0.71 18.95 -12.10
N LEU A 409 0.96 19.85 -11.16
CA LEU A 409 2.30 20.38 -10.88
C LEU A 409 2.84 19.72 -9.61
N PHE A 410 4.07 19.24 -9.68
CA PHE A 410 4.76 18.72 -8.51
C PHE A 410 5.19 19.85 -7.58
N PRO A 411 5.18 19.63 -6.25
CA PRO A 411 5.73 20.60 -5.30
C PRO A 411 7.17 20.94 -5.64
N GLY A 412 7.51 22.23 -5.62
CA GLY A 412 8.82 22.75 -6.01
C GLY A 412 8.68 24.05 -6.80
N THR A 413 9.75 24.46 -7.47
CA THR A 413 9.79 25.71 -8.24
C THR A 413 9.23 25.52 -9.66
N ILE A 414 8.99 26.63 -10.37
CA ILE A 414 8.67 26.62 -11.80
C ILE A 414 9.79 25.89 -12.57
N ALA A 415 11.05 26.18 -12.27
CA ALA A 415 12.19 25.52 -12.90
C ALA A 415 12.22 24.02 -12.63
N ASP A 416 11.93 23.56 -11.41
CA ASP A 416 11.88 22.13 -11.08
C ASP A 416 10.84 21.41 -11.94
N ASN A 417 9.65 21.98 -12.10
CA ASN A 417 8.60 21.41 -12.94
C ASN A 417 8.97 21.38 -14.44
N LEU A 418 9.64 22.43 -14.94
CA LEU A 418 10.13 22.47 -16.31
C LEU A 418 11.24 21.43 -16.56
N MET A 419 12.14 21.22 -15.60
CA MET A 419 13.23 20.23 -15.67
C MET A 419 12.71 18.77 -15.74
N LEU A 420 11.49 18.50 -15.28
CA LEU A 420 10.91 17.16 -15.41
C LEU A 420 10.68 16.73 -16.87
N MET A 421 10.68 17.66 -17.81
CA MET A 421 10.32 17.39 -19.21
C MET A 421 11.47 16.80 -20.06
N GLY A 422 12.70 16.82 -19.57
CA GLY A 422 13.84 16.23 -20.28
C GLY A 422 15.14 16.30 -19.46
N GLU A 423 16.13 15.54 -19.91
CA GLU A 423 17.47 15.59 -19.35
C GLU A 423 18.23 16.82 -19.88
N ASN A 424 18.97 17.51 -19.01
CA ASN A 424 19.82 18.65 -19.37
C ASN A 424 19.11 19.86 -20.01
N ILE A 425 17.88 20.18 -19.58
CA ILE A 425 17.18 21.39 -20.00
C ILE A 425 17.92 22.60 -19.48
N THR A 426 18.32 23.50 -20.40
CA THR A 426 19.01 24.75 -20.05
C THR A 426 18.00 25.84 -19.63
N GLU A 427 18.47 26.80 -18.84
CA GLU A 427 17.64 27.95 -18.45
C GLU A 427 17.13 28.73 -19.68
N GLU A 428 17.95 28.85 -20.72
CA GLU A 428 17.55 29.49 -21.96
C GLU A 428 16.37 28.77 -22.63
N GLN A 429 16.39 27.44 -22.66
CA GLN A 429 15.28 26.63 -23.18
C GLN A 429 14.00 26.82 -22.35
N MET A 430 14.14 26.92 -21.01
CA MET A 430 13.01 27.21 -20.12
C MET A 430 12.37 28.57 -20.48
N TRP A 431 13.18 29.62 -20.63
CA TRP A 431 12.69 30.95 -21.01
C TRP A 431 12.06 30.96 -22.40
N GLN A 432 12.61 30.23 -23.37
CA GLN A 432 12.01 30.08 -24.70
C GLN A 432 10.64 29.43 -24.63
N ALA A 433 10.48 28.38 -23.84
CA ALA A 433 9.21 27.70 -23.64
C ALA A 433 8.19 28.57 -22.90
N LEU A 434 8.61 29.30 -21.88
CA LEU A 434 7.75 30.27 -21.17
C LEU A 434 7.29 31.40 -22.09
N ARG A 435 8.16 31.89 -23.01
CA ARG A 435 7.81 32.86 -24.04
C ARG A 435 6.79 32.31 -25.02
N PHE A 436 7.00 31.07 -25.50
CA PHE A 436 6.02 30.39 -26.36
C PHE A 436 4.65 30.29 -25.69
N ALA A 437 4.61 29.97 -24.41
CA ALA A 437 3.39 29.85 -23.62
C ALA A 437 2.79 31.21 -23.18
N CYS A 438 3.34 32.33 -23.60
CA CYS A 438 2.93 33.67 -23.16
C CYS A 438 2.98 33.85 -21.62
N LEU A 439 3.93 33.22 -20.94
CA LEU A 439 4.07 33.24 -19.49
C LEU A 439 5.34 33.98 -19.02
N GLU A 440 6.25 34.34 -19.95
CA GLU A 440 7.55 34.96 -19.66
C GLU A 440 7.43 36.24 -18.80
N GLU A 441 6.57 37.18 -19.20
CA GLU A 441 6.37 38.45 -18.48
C GLU A 441 5.90 38.24 -17.04
N TYR A 442 4.96 37.31 -16.85
CA TYR A 442 4.48 36.94 -15.51
C TYR A 442 5.62 36.39 -14.66
N VAL A 443 6.36 35.39 -15.17
CA VAL A 443 7.45 34.77 -14.42
C VAL A 443 8.57 35.78 -14.09
N LYS A 444 8.89 36.70 -15.00
CA LYS A 444 9.85 37.80 -14.74
C LYS A 444 9.37 38.79 -13.69
N SER A 445 8.06 38.95 -13.53
CA SER A 445 7.49 39.83 -12.51
C SER A 445 7.54 39.24 -11.09
N LEU A 446 7.77 37.91 -10.97
CA LEU A 446 7.87 37.23 -9.69
C LEU A 446 9.21 37.53 -9.00
N PRO A 447 9.25 37.70 -7.67
CA PRO A 447 10.47 38.03 -6.95
C PRO A 447 11.64 37.07 -7.15
N GLN A 448 11.36 35.79 -7.38
CA GLN A 448 12.35 34.73 -7.59
C GLN A 448 12.36 34.18 -9.03
N GLY A 449 11.61 34.81 -9.96
CA GLY A 449 11.53 34.37 -11.35
C GLY A 449 11.15 32.90 -11.50
N ILE A 450 11.92 32.13 -12.27
CA ILE A 450 11.72 30.68 -12.45
C ILE A 450 11.93 29.86 -11.19
N HIS A 451 12.58 30.39 -10.16
CA HIS A 451 12.80 29.73 -8.86
C HIS A 451 11.66 29.96 -7.87
N THR A 452 10.56 30.56 -8.31
CA THR A 452 9.36 30.75 -7.50
C THR A 452 8.67 29.41 -7.27
N ASP A 453 8.34 29.12 -6.00
CA ASP A 453 7.62 27.90 -5.57
C ASP A 453 6.18 27.95 -6.11
N VAL A 454 5.75 26.86 -6.78
CA VAL A 454 4.38 26.73 -7.28
C VAL A 454 3.40 26.21 -6.22
N GLY A 455 3.92 25.69 -5.10
CA GLY A 455 3.13 25.06 -4.03
C GLY A 455 2.61 23.68 -4.41
N GLU A 456 1.90 23.05 -3.47
CA GLU A 456 1.29 21.75 -3.70
C GLU A 456 0.23 21.83 -4.80
N ALA A 457 0.35 21.00 -5.83
CA ALA A 457 -0.52 20.99 -7.03
C ALA A 457 -0.67 22.36 -7.71
N GLY A 458 0.32 23.26 -7.56
CA GLY A 458 0.31 24.59 -8.19
C GLY A 458 -0.65 25.60 -7.55
N LYS A 459 -0.97 25.43 -6.26
CA LYS A 459 -1.96 26.27 -5.55
C LYS A 459 -1.63 27.77 -5.49
N PHE A 460 -0.37 28.15 -5.72
CA PHE A 460 0.05 29.55 -5.72
C PHE A 460 -0.08 30.23 -7.10
N MET A 461 -0.54 29.49 -8.12
CA MET A 461 -0.74 29.99 -9.46
C MET A 461 -2.25 30.04 -9.82
N SER A 462 -2.67 31.01 -10.58
CA SER A 462 -4.02 31.04 -11.17
C SER A 462 -4.23 29.90 -12.18
N GLY A 463 -5.49 29.57 -12.50
CA GLY A 463 -5.80 28.54 -13.50
C GLY A 463 -5.15 28.80 -14.86
N GLY A 464 -5.18 30.04 -15.34
CA GLY A 464 -4.55 30.42 -16.61
C GLY A 464 -3.02 30.37 -16.59
N GLU A 465 -2.37 30.69 -15.45
CA GLU A 465 -0.92 30.56 -15.29
C GLU A 465 -0.48 29.10 -15.27
N ARG A 466 -1.18 28.23 -14.52
CA ARG A 466 -0.93 26.79 -14.54
C ARG A 466 -1.08 26.23 -15.96
N GLN A 467 -2.12 26.63 -16.68
CA GLN A 467 -2.38 26.15 -18.04
C GLN A 467 -1.27 26.57 -19.00
N ARG A 468 -0.78 27.82 -18.94
CA ARG A 468 0.37 28.27 -19.73
C ARG A 468 1.67 27.57 -19.34
N LEU A 469 1.88 27.29 -18.04
CA LEU A 469 3.04 26.52 -17.60
C LEU A 469 3.03 25.11 -18.17
N SER A 470 1.87 24.44 -18.24
CA SER A 470 1.72 23.14 -18.90
C SER A 470 2.05 23.20 -20.39
N ILE A 471 1.65 24.28 -21.08
CA ILE A 471 2.04 24.47 -22.49
C ILE A 471 3.57 24.56 -22.60
N ALA A 472 4.23 25.34 -21.73
CA ALA A 472 5.70 25.44 -21.70
C ALA A 472 6.35 24.07 -21.46
N MET A 473 5.84 23.28 -20.49
CA MET A 473 6.30 21.92 -20.21
C MET A 473 6.13 21.00 -21.43
N GLY A 474 4.96 21.04 -22.09
CA GLY A 474 4.70 20.24 -23.29
C GLY A 474 5.64 20.56 -24.45
N ILE A 475 5.97 21.83 -24.66
CA ILE A 475 6.92 22.28 -25.69
C ILE A 475 8.36 21.83 -25.37
N LEU A 476 8.77 21.90 -24.10
CA LEU A 476 10.11 21.46 -23.67
C LEU A 476 10.38 19.98 -23.91
N ARG A 477 9.35 19.14 -23.97
CA ARG A 477 9.52 17.73 -24.36
C ARG A 477 10.12 17.53 -25.76
N GLY A 478 10.06 18.54 -26.62
CA GLY A 478 10.65 18.51 -27.96
C GLY A 478 9.97 17.52 -28.93
N CYS A 479 8.78 17.01 -28.61
CA CYS A 479 8.03 16.09 -29.44
C CYS A 479 7.41 16.82 -30.64
N LYS A 480 7.44 16.20 -31.84
CA LYS A 480 6.82 16.76 -33.04
C LYS A 480 5.31 16.48 -33.14
N ILE A 481 4.77 15.63 -32.27
CA ILE A 481 3.34 15.33 -32.22
C ILE A 481 2.80 15.94 -30.92
N LEU A 482 1.87 16.87 -31.03
CA LEU A 482 1.28 17.61 -29.92
C LEU A 482 -0.21 17.28 -29.82
N LEU A 483 -0.63 16.78 -28.68
CA LEU A 483 -2.03 16.56 -28.31
C LEU A 483 -2.45 17.66 -27.33
N LEU A 484 -3.38 18.51 -27.77
CA LEU A 484 -3.85 19.67 -27.00
C LEU A 484 -5.27 19.39 -26.50
N ASP A 485 -5.45 19.22 -25.20
CA ASP A 485 -6.74 18.91 -24.59
C ASP A 485 -7.28 20.15 -23.87
N GLU A 486 -8.13 20.92 -24.52
CA GLU A 486 -8.76 22.16 -24.03
C GLU A 486 -7.79 23.20 -23.44
N VAL A 487 -6.59 23.32 -24.03
CA VAL A 487 -5.47 24.12 -23.52
C VAL A 487 -5.71 25.63 -23.43
N THR A 488 -6.85 26.13 -23.88
CA THR A 488 -7.21 27.56 -23.85
C THR A 488 -8.44 27.87 -22.99
N SER A 489 -9.02 26.89 -22.29
CA SER A 489 -10.29 27.03 -21.56
C SER A 489 -10.28 28.18 -20.53
N ASN A 490 -9.16 28.37 -19.84
CA ASN A 490 -8.99 29.37 -18.76
C ASN A 490 -8.19 30.61 -19.19
N LEU A 491 -8.08 30.87 -20.53
CA LEU A 491 -7.30 31.97 -21.08
C LEU A 491 -8.21 33.04 -21.67
N ASP A 492 -7.73 34.29 -21.63
CA ASP A 492 -8.39 35.39 -22.33
C ASP A 492 -8.20 35.30 -23.86
N ALA A 493 -9.06 35.97 -24.59
CA ALA A 493 -9.08 35.89 -26.04
C ALA A 493 -7.77 36.40 -26.71
N ALA A 494 -7.06 37.34 -26.10
CA ALA A 494 -5.82 37.89 -26.66
C ALA A 494 -4.67 36.89 -26.53
N ILE A 495 -4.55 36.22 -25.39
CA ILE A 495 -3.55 35.14 -25.16
C ILE A 495 -3.90 33.93 -26.04
N GLU A 496 -5.17 33.55 -26.12
CA GLU A 496 -5.64 32.47 -27.01
C GLU A 496 -5.23 32.69 -28.46
N ALA A 497 -5.45 33.92 -29.00
CA ALA A 497 -5.08 34.26 -30.37
C ALA A 497 -3.57 34.13 -30.62
N LYS A 498 -2.73 34.63 -29.66
CA LYS A 498 -1.27 34.51 -29.77
C LYS A 498 -0.81 33.04 -29.71
N LEU A 499 -1.38 32.24 -28.83
CA LEU A 499 -1.07 30.82 -28.77
C LEU A 499 -1.46 30.08 -30.04
N ALA A 500 -2.62 30.38 -30.62
CA ALA A 500 -3.02 29.83 -31.93
C ALA A 500 -2.01 30.16 -33.03
N GLU A 501 -1.45 31.38 -33.05
CA GLU A 501 -0.38 31.78 -33.98
C GLU A 501 0.93 31.02 -33.70
N HIS A 502 1.33 30.86 -32.42
CA HIS A 502 2.51 30.10 -32.08
C HIS A 502 2.40 28.63 -32.47
N PHE A 503 1.25 27.97 -32.22
CA PHE A 503 1.01 26.58 -32.64
C PHE A 503 0.95 26.47 -34.18
N HIS A 504 0.38 27.45 -34.90
CA HIS A 504 0.41 27.47 -36.35
C HIS A 504 1.84 27.56 -36.89
N ALA A 505 2.70 28.39 -36.30
CA ALA A 505 4.10 28.48 -36.69
C ALA A 505 4.86 27.15 -36.42
N LEU A 506 4.47 26.36 -35.41
CA LEU A 506 5.01 25.00 -35.24
C LEU A 506 4.48 24.04 -36.32
N GLN A 507 3.20 24.12 -36.67
CA GLN A 507 2.62 23.29 -37.70
C GLN A 507 3.31 23.56 -39.07
N GLU A 508 3.60 24.81 -39.42
CA GLU A 508 4.39 25.16 -40.61
C GLU A 508 5.81 24.57 -40.60
N LYS A 509 6.39 24.33 -39.43
CA LYS A 509 7.67 23.62 -39.23
C LYS A 509 7.53 22.09 -39.24
N GLY A 510 6.36 21.58 -39.66
CA GLY A 510 6.10 20.15 -39.79
C GLY A 510 5.66 19.42 -38.50
N TYR A 511 5.23 20.16 -37.47
CA TYR A 511 4.62 19.53 -36.29
C TYR A 511 3.21 19.03 -36.63
N THR A 512 2.86 17.89 -36.09
CA THR A 512 1.50 17.33 -36.14
C THR A 512 0.75 17.76 -34.88
N ILE A 513 -0.38 18.44 -35.07
CA ILE A 513 -1.16 18.96 -33.93
C ILE A 513 -2.56 18.36 -33.96
N ILE A 514 -2.96 17.75 -32.88
CA ILE A 514 -4.32 17.25 -32.63
C ILE A 514 -4.86 18.03 -31.43
N SER A 515 -5.89 18.85 -31.68
CA SER A 515 -6.41 19.72 -30.62
C SER A 515 -7.90 19.50 -30.35
N ILE A 516 -8.26 19.40 -29.11
CA ILE A 516 -9.64 19.45 -28.62
C ILE A 516 -9.90 20.89 -28.17
N SER A 517 -10.93 21.52 -28.72
CA SER A 517 -11.32 22.87 -28.31
C SER A 517 -12.81 23.11 -28.53
N HIS A 518 -13.43 23.83 -27.63
CA HIS A 518 -14.77 24.41 -27.81
C HIS A 518 -14.72 25.80 -28.49
N ARG A 519 -13.52 26.39 -28.64
CA ARG A 519 -13.31 27.74 -29.17
C ARG A 519 -12.85 27.67 -30.61
N MET A 520 -13.73 28.06 -31.53
CA MET A 520 -13.44 28.04 -32.97
C MET A 520 -12.30 28.99 -33.38
N ASN A 521 -12.10 30.08 -32.63
CA ASN A 521 -11.00 31.02 -32.89
C ASN A 521 -9.63 30.36 -32.72
N PHE A 522 -9.46 29.44 -31.77
CA PHE A 522 -8.24 28.67 -31.61
C PHE A 522 -7.97 27.72 -32.76
N LEU A 523 -9.04 27.19 -33.36
CA LEU A 523 -8.97 26.22 -34.46
C LEU A 523 -8.92 26.89 -35.85
N LYS A 524 -8.81 28.22 -35.94
CA LYS A 524 -8.82 28.96 -37.22
C LYS A 524 -7.74 28.52 -38.23
N TYR A 525 -6.65 27.91 -37.72
CA TYR A 525 -5.55 27.39 -38.54
C TYR A 525 -5.62 25.86 -38.75
N ALA A 526 -6.59 25.17 -38.18
CA ALA A 526 -6.76 23.74 -38.38
C ALA A 526 -7.19 23.42 -39.81
N GLN A 527 -6.50 22.50 -40.47
CA GLN A 527 -6.80 22.08 -41.85
C GLN A 527 -7.99 21.11 -41.92
N LYS A 528 -8.25 20.38 -40.80
CA LYS A 528 -9.42 19.49 -40.65
C LYS A 528 -10.04 19.71 -39.30
N VAL A 529 -11.36 19.64 -39.23
CA VAL A 529 -12.10 19.68 -37.97
C VAL A 529 -13.11 18.55 -37.97
N TYR A 530 -13.07 17.73 -36.92
CA TYR A 530 -14.05 16.69 -36.65
C TYR A 530 -15.00 17.13 -35.54
N GLU A 531 -16.27 16.80 -35.69
CA GLU A 531 -17.29 17.00 -34.66
C GLU A 531 -17.66 15.64 -34.04
N LEU A 532 -17.50 15.50 -32.72
CA LEU A 532 -17.92 14.34 -31.95
C LEU A 532 -19.23 14.67 -31.25
N ARG A 533 -20.28 13.91 -31.57
CA ARG A 533 -21.60 14.05 -30.98
C ARG A 533 -22.23 12.66 -30.76
N ASP A 534 -22.72 12.40 -29.56
CA ASP A 534 -23.36 11.12 -29.16
C ASP A 534 -22.53 9.87 -29.50
N GLY A 535 -21.20 10.02 -29.42
CA GLY A 535 -20.22 8.97 -29.73
C GLY A 535 -19.88 8.78 -31.20
N ILE A 536 -20.52 9.57 -32.12
CA ILE A 536 -20.31 9.51 -33.57
C ILE A 536 -19.42 10.68 -34.00
N VAL A 537 -18.46 10.39 -34.86
CA VAL A 537 -17.53 11.39 -35.44
C VAL A 537 -17.98 11.76 -36.84
N THR A 538 -18.07 13.05 -37.11
CA THR A 538 -18.34 13.58 -38.44
C THR A 538 -17.30 14.64 -38.83
N GLN A 539 -16.86 14.66 -40.07
CA GLN A 539 -15.96 15.73 -40.53
C GLN A 539 -16.79 16.98 -40.78
N ARG A 540 -16.38 18.08 -40.16
CA ARG A 540 -17.00 19.38 -40.39
C ARG A 540 -16.41 20.02 -41.66
N SER A 541 -17.25 20.41 -42.60
CA SER A 541 -16.86 21.09 -43.82
C SER A 541 -16.37 22.52 -43.56
#